data_86006869449a8745208de0cf359449fb
#
_entry.id   86006869449a8745208de0cf359449fb
#
_cell.length_a   1.000
_cell.length_b   1.000
_cell.length_c   1.000
_cell.angle_alpha   90.00
_cell.angle_beta   90.00
_cell.angle_gamma   90.00
#
_symmetry.space_group_name_H-M   'P 1'
#
loop_
_entity.id
_entity.type
_entity.pdbx_description
1 polymer ?
#
loop_
_entity_poly.entity_id
_entity_poly.type
_entity_poly.pdbx_seq_one_letter_code
_entity_poly.pdbx_strand_id
1 'polypeptide(L)'
;IINVECLDELADMAWLKPQIAAITERAMRGELVFEAALKERVGMLKGLALSALEKTYAERVRLNPGAKSLLATMRAHGAHSVLVSGGFGFFTSRVAALAGFHENFGNSLIDDGAVLTGEVGMPILGREAKVETMQRTVQKLGIDNADVLAVGDGANDLGMIALAGLGVAYHAKPVVAEAASVAVNHNDLTALLYLQGYGDGEIAHQ
;
A
#
# COMPACT_ATOMS: atom_id res chain seq x y z
N ILE A 1 1.84 -4.08 4.19
CA ILE A 1 3.30 -4.28 4.13
C ILE A 1 4.06 -3.47 5.18
N ILE A 2 3.51 -2.36 5.62
CA ILE A 2 4.05 -1.51 6.68
C ILE A 2 3.06 -1.36 7.84
N ASN A 3 3.57 -0.92 8.98
CA ASN A 3 2.85 -0.85 10.26
C ASN A 3 1.93 0.37 10.44
N VAL A 4 1.99 1.37 9.55
CA VAL A 4 1.31 2.67 9.71
C VAL A 4 0.69 3.18 8.41
N GLU A 5 -0.29 4.08 8.55
CA GLU A 5 -0.79 4.92 7.47
C GLU A 5 0.05 6.21 7.40
N CYS A 6 0.87 6.33 6.35
CA CYS A 6 1.86 7.42 6.24
C CYS A 6 1.24 8.82 6.27
N LEU A 7 0.02 9.00 5.73
CA LEU A 7 -0.66 10.31 5.78
C LEU A 7 -1.06 10.68 7.22
N ASP A 8 -1.50 9.71 8.01
CA ASP A 8 -1.87 9.94 9.40
C ASP A 8 -0.64 10.29 10.26
N GLU A 9 0.50 9.64 9.98
CA GLU A 9 1.77 9.96 10.65
C GLU A 9 2.29 11.35 10.27
N LEU A 10 2.17 11.75 8.99
CA LEU A 10 2.47 13.13 8.57
C LEU A 10 1.55 14.14 9.25
N ALA A 11 0.25 13.82 9.37
CA ALA A 11 -0.72 14.65 10.06
C ALA A 11 -0.37 14.84 11.54
N ASP A 12 0.07 13.77 12.19
CA ASP A 12 0.51 13.79 13.58
C ASP A 12 1.74 14.69 13.76
N MET A 13 2.74 14.52 12.88
CA MET A 13 3.95 15.35 12.87
C MET A 13 3.68 16.84 12.60
N ALA A 14 2.64 17.13 11.84
CA ALA A 14 2.21 18.50 11.50
C ALA A 14 1.17 19.08 12.49
N TRP A 15 0.80 18.35 13.56
CA TRP A 15 -0.27 18.73 14.50
C TRP A 15 -1.65 18.91 13.84
N LEU A 16 -1.90 18.21 12.74
CA LEU A 16 -3.13 18.27 11.93
C LEU A 16 -4.00 17.03 12.03
N LYS A 17 -3.64 16.08 12.89
CA LYS A 17 -4.32 14.77 12.99
C LYS A 17 -5.84 14.88 13.19
N PRO A 18 -6.37 15.72 14.09
CA PRO A 18 -7.83 15.87 14.27
C PRO A 18 -8.53 16.35 13.00
N GLN A 19 -7.96 17.32 12.30
CA GLN A 19 -8.53 17.91 11.09
C GLN A 19 -8.55 16.89 9.93
N ILE A 20 -7.45 16.16 9.76
CA ILE A 20 -7.33 15.13 8.72
C ILE A 20 -8.25 13.94 9.04
N ALA A 21 -8.40 13.55 10.30
CA ALA A 21 -9.35 12.54 10.72
C ALA A 21 -10.81 12.92 10.39
N ALA A 22 -11.19 14.19 10.58
CA ALA A 22 -12.52 14.66 10.24
C ALA A 22 -12.83 14.54 8.73
N ILE A 23 -11.84 14.83 7.86
CA ILE A 23 -11.98 14.63 6.41
C ILE A 23 -12.14 13.14 6.08
N THR A 24 -11.35 12.29 6.73
CA THR A 24 -11.44 10.82 6.56
C THR A 24 -12.82 10.30 6.95
N GLU A 25 -13.38 10.77 8.07
CA GLU A 25 -14.74 10.39 8.49
C GLU A 25 -15.81 10.83 7.49
N ARG A 26 -15.71 12.04 6.92
CA ARG A 26 -16.63 12.50 5.87
C ARG A 26 -16.56 11.60 4.63
N ALA A 27 -15.35 11.19 4.23
CA ALA A 27 -15.17 10.25 3.12
C ALA A 27 -15.76 8.87 3.45
N MET A 28 -15.60 8.37 4.67
CA MET A 28 -16.17 7.09 5.11
C MET A 28 -17.69 7.11 5.16
N ARG A 29 -18.32 8.28 5.42
CA ARG A 29 -19.79 8.45 5.32
C ARG A 29 -20.30 8.66 3.89
N GLY A 30 -19.40 8.64 2.89
CA GLY A 30 -19.76 8.84 1.48
C GLY A 30 -20.01 10.30 1.07
N GLU A 31 -19.67 11.26 1.93
CA GLU A 31 -19.82 12.71 1.65
C GLU A 31 -18.75 13.22 0.68
N LEU A 32 -17.63 12.52 0.58
CA LEU A 32 -16.51 12.83 -0.30
C LEU A 32 -16.06 11.58 -1.06
N VAL A 33 -15.79 11.73 -2.34
CA VAL A 33 -15.09 10.70 -3.13
C VAL A 33 -13.60 10.71 -2.76
N PHE A 34 -12.94 9.57 -2.98
CA PHE A 34 -11.53 9.37 -2.58
C PHE A 34 -10.60 10.51 -3.03
N GLU A 35 -10.70 10.93 -4.29
CA GLU A 35 -9.83 11.96 -4.85
C GLU A 35 -10.03 13.32 -4.16
N ALA A 36 -11.28 13.69 -3.90
CA ALA A 36 -11.59 14.94 -3.20
C ALA A 36 -11.05 14.91 -1.76
N ALA A 37 -11.26 13.81 -1.05
CA ALA A 37 -10.76 13.61 0.29
C ALA A 37 -9.21 13.64 0.34
N LEU A 38 -8.54 13.02 -0.64
CA LEU A 38 -7.09 13.04 -0.74
C LEU A 38 -6.57 14.46 -0.96
N LYS A 39 -7.15 15.20 -1.91
CA LYS A 39 -6.79 16.59 -2.20
C LYS A 39 -7.00 17.48 -0.98
N GLU A 40 -8.13 17.36 -0.27
CA GLU A 40 -8.42 18.14 0.93
C GLU A 40 -7.40 17.85 2.03
N ARG A 41 -7.07 16.59 2.29
CA ARG A 41 -6.06 16.18 3.29
C ARG A 41 -4.65 16.65 2.94
N VAL A 42 -4.24 16.50 1.67
CA VAL A 42 -2.93 16.99 1.21
C VAL A 42 -2.85 18.50 1.22
N GLY A 43 -3.95 19.19 0.90
CA GLY A 43 -4.04 20.66 0.99
C GLY A 43 -3.70 21.20 2.39
N MET A 44 -4.05 20.44 3.44
CA MET A 44 -3.70 20.79 4.82
C MET A 44 -2.20 20.67 5.13
N LEU A 45 -1.46 19.88 4.35
CA LEU A 45 0.00 19.72 4.50
C LEU A 45 0.79 20.83 3.77
N LYS A 46 0.12 21.84 3.19
CA LYS A 46 0.78 22.96 2.53
C LYS A 46 1.77 23.65 3.47
N GLY A 47 3.00 23.86 2.98
CA GLY A 47 4.07 24.49 3.77
C GLY A 47 4.82 23.52 4.70
N LEU A 48 4.45 22.23 4.75
CA LEU A 48 5.19 21.25 5.51
C LEU A 48 6.56 21.00 4.85
N ALA A 49 7.62 21.12 5.62
CA ALA A 49 8.99 20.91 5.13
C ALA A 49 9.20 19.47 4.64
N LEU A 50 9.94 19.30 3.54
CA LEU A 50 10.27 17.97 3.01
C LEU A 50 11.02 17.10 4.03
N SER A 51 11.77 17.70 4.93
CA SER A 51 12.42 17.00 6.05
C SER A 51 11.44 16.29 6.98
N ALA A 52 10.17 16.73 7.04
CA ALA A 52 9.15 16.04 7.82
C ALA A 52 8.78 14.68 7.21
N LEU A 53 8.81 14.54 5.86
CA LEU A 53 8.60 13.26 5.18
C LEU A 53 9.73 12.29 5.52
N GLU A 54 10.99 12.75 5.44
CA GLU A 54 12.17 11.95 5.79
C GLU A 54 12.12 11.51 7.26
N LYS A 55 11.78 12.43 8.16
CA LYS A 55 11.65 12.15 9.58
C LYS A 55 10.55 11.14 9.86
N THR A 56 9.37 11.31 9.24
CA THR A 56 8.26 10.36 9.35
C THR A 56 8.68 8.96 8.89
N TYR A 57 9.34 8.86 7.74
CA TYR A 57 9.84 7.59 7.24
C TYR A 57 10.84 6.95 8.22
N ALA A 58 11.83 7.70 8.66
CA ALA A 58 12.89 7.18 9.52
C ALA A 58 12.40 6.76 10.93
N GLU A 59 11.47 7.51 11.51
CA GLU A 59 11.02 7.30 12.89
C GLU A 59 9.79 6.37 13.01
N ARG A 60 8.88 6.39 12.03
CA ARG A 60 7.55 5.77 12.16
C ARG A 60 7.32 4.58 11.26
N VAL A 61 7.90 4.56 10.05
CA VAL A 61 7.64 3.49 9.07
C VAL A 61 8.52 2.29 9.35
N ARG A 62 7.89 1.13 9.53
CA ARG A 62 8.57 -0.17 9.69
C ARG A 62 7.87 -1.20 8.81
N LEU A 63 8.64 -2.13 8.26
CA LEU A 63 8.06 -3.28 7.58
C LEU A 63 7.35 -4.19 8.59
N ASN A 64 6.21 -4.72 8.19
CA ASN A 64 5.56 -5.78 8.95
C ASN A 64 6.45 -7.03 8.98
N PRO A 65 6.39 -7.81 10.06
CA PRO A 65 7.14 -9.07 10.17
C PRO A 65 6.90 -9.98 8.95
N GLY A 66 7.96 -10.64 8.50
CA GLY A 66 7.91 -11.54 7.35
C GLY A 66 7.96 -10.87 5.97
N ALA A 67 7.86 -9.52 5.87
CA ALA A 67 7.84 -8.83 4.57
C ALA A 67 9.08 -9.11 3.71
N LYS A 68 10.28 -9.04 4.29
CA LYS A 68 11.52 -9.30 3.56
C LYS A 68 11.64 -10.77 3.15
N SER A 69 11.34 -11.69 4.07
CA SER A 69 11.36 -13.13 3.78
C SER A 69 10.38 -13.49 2.67
N LEU A 70 9.15 -12.95 2.70
CA LEU A 70 8.16 -13.11 1.65
C LEU A 70 8.73 -12.72 0.29
N LEU A 71 9.21 -11.49 0.15
CA LEU A 71 9.65 -10.96 -1.14
C LEU A 71 10.96 -11.60 -1.62
N ALA A 72 11.89 -11.90 -0.70
CA ALA A 72 13.12 -12.59 -1.06
C ALA A 72 12.85 -14.01 -1.57
N THR A 73 11.98 -14.76 -0.89
CA THR A 73 11.59 -16.12 -1.31
C THR A 73 10.89 -16.08 -2.67
N MET A 74 9.85 -15.24 -2.82
CA MET A 74 9.13 -15.12 -4.07
C MET A 74 10.05 -14.72 -5.24
N ARG A 75 10.97 -13.79 -5.00
CA ARG A 75 11.97 -13.37 -6.00
C ARG A 75 12.90 -14.51 -6.39
N ALA A 76 13.39 -15.29 -5.42
CA ALA A 76 14.26 -16.46 -5.68
C ALA A 76 13.57 -17.50 -6.57
N HIS A 77 12.26 -17.59 -6.50
CA HIS A 77 11.42 -18.47 -7.32
C HIS A 77 10.83 -17.80 -8.57
N GLY A 78 11.36 -16.65 -8.98
CA GLY A 78 11.01 -15.99 -10.23
C GLY A 78 9.74 -15.17 -10.22
N ALA A 79 9.09 -14.97 -9.06
CA ALA A 79 7.90 -14.14 -8.97
C ALA A 79 8.22 -12.64 -9.14
N HIS A 80 7.36 -11.93 -9.85
CA HIS A 80 7.41 -10.47 -9.97
C HIS A 80 6.50 -9.82 -8.91
N SER A 81 7.01 -8.85 -8.18
CA SER A 81 6.30 -8.21 -7.08
C SER A 81 6.08 -6.71 -7.30
N VAL A 82 4.86 -6.26 -7.04
CA VAL A 82 4.44 -4.86 -7.24
C VAL A 82 3.78 -4.32 -5.98
N LEU A 83 4.21 -3.16 -5.52
CA LEU A 83 3.59 -2.41 -4.43
C LEU A 83 2.70 -1.31 -5.01
N VAL A 84 1.39 -1.38 -4.75
CA VAL A 84 0.42 -0.36 -5.19
C VAL A 84 -0.28 0.24 -3.98
N SER A 85 -0.23 1.55 -3.85
CA SER A 85 -0.80 2.26 -2.70
C SER A 85 -1.54 3.52 -3.13
N GLY A 86 -2.66 3.82 -2.47
CA GLY A 86 -3.27 5.15 -2.50
C GLY A 86 -2.49 6.22 -1.71
N GLY A 87 -1.45 5.80 -0.97
CA GLY A 87 -0.49 6.68 -0.32
C GLY A 87 0.52 7.30 -1.29
N PHE A 88 1.63 7.80 -0.77
CA PHE A 88 2.53 8.66 -1.54
C PHE A 88 3.80 7.95 -2.04
N GLY A 89 4.19 8.28 -3.26
CA GLY A 89 5.38 7.77 -3.96
C GLY A 89 6.68 7.94 -3.17
N PHE A 90 6.77 9.02 -2.37
CA PHE A 90 7.88 9.23 -1.45
C PHE A 90 8.10 8.02 -0.51
N PHE A 91 7.01 7.49 0.06
CA PHE A 91 7.06 6.35 0.97
C PHE A 91 7.10 5.02 0.22
N THR A 92 6.27 4.86 -0.84
CA THR A 92 6.20 3.59 -1.56
C THR A 92 7.52 3.22 -2.20
N SER A 93 8.28 4.17 -2.73
CA SER A 93 9.61 3.92 -3.32
C SER A 93 10.62 3.43 -2.28
N ARG A 94 10.65 4.04 -1.09
CA ARG A 94 11.54 3.66 0.00
C ARG A 94 11.17 2.30 0.59
N VAL A 95 9.88 2.07 0.81
CA VAL A 95 9.35 0.79 1.29
C VAL A 95 9.64 -0.32 0.29
N ALA A 96 9.42 -0.07 -1.00
CA ALA A 96 9.69 -1.03 -2.06
C ALA A 96 11.17 -1.42 -2.12
N ALA A 97 12.07 -0.43 -2.04
CA ALA A 97 13.50 -0.68 -1.99
C ALA A 97 13.92 -1.47 -0.75
N LEU A 98 13.38 -1.11 0.43
CA LEU A 98 13.69 -1.78 1.70
C LEU A 98 13.18 -3.23 1.77
N ALA A 99 11.98 -3.47 1.24
CA ALA A 99 11.34 -4.78 1.26
C ALA A 99 11.78 -5.68 0.10
N GLY A 100 12.20 -5.10 -1.02
CA GLY A 100 12.66 -5.83 -2.20
C GLY A 100 11.61 -6.00 -3.30
N PHE A 101 10.63 -5.10 -3.43
CA PHE A 101 9.70 -5.09 -4.57
C PHE A 101 10.40 -4.75 -5.90
N HIS A 102 9.86 -5.26 -6.99
CA HIS A 102 10.35 -4.93 -8.34
C HIS A 102 9.83 -3.58 -8.83
N GLU A 103 8.57 -3.29 -8.55
CA GLU A 103 7.91 -2.04 -8.97
C GLU A 103 7.09 -1.47 -7.79
N ASN A 104 6.85 -0.15 -7.82
CA ASN A 104 5.96 0.51 -6.86
C ASN A 104 5.19 1.64 -7.52
N PHE A 105 3.97 1.88 -7.04
CA PHE A 105 3.07 2.94 -7.48
C PHE A 105 2.42 3.60 -6.28
N GLY A 106 2.45 4.93 -6.27
CA GLY A 106 1.86 5.77 -5.24
C GLY A 106 1.57 7.17 -5.78
N ASN A 107 0.74 7.93 -5.10
CA ASN A 107 0.41 9.30 -5.48
C ASN A 107 1.60 10.23 -5.30
N SER A 108 1.73 11.23 -6.16
CA SER A 108 2.80 12.22 -6.07
C SER A 108 2.37 13.39 -5.20
N LEU A 109 3.20 13.75 -4.22
CA LEU A 109 3.13 15.04 -3.54
C LEU A 109 3.90 16.06 -4.36
N ILE A 110 3.32 17.24 -4.55
CA ILE A 110 4.00 18.34 -5.25
C ILE A 110 4.70 19.21 -4.22
N ASP A 111 5.93 19.56 -4.49
CA ASP A 111 6.77 20.41 -3.66
C ASP A 111 7.46 21.50 -4.49
N ASP A 112 8.03 22.48 -3.82
CA ASP A 112 8.82 23.59 -4.43
C ASP A 112 10.33 23.42 -4.22
N GLY A 113 10.75 22.25 -3.76
CA GLY A 113 12.13 21.91 -3.41
C GLY A 113 12.47 22.12 -1.92
N ALA A 114 11.57 22.73 -1.13
CA ALA A 114 11.73 22.95 0.30
C ALA A 114 10.53 22.46 1.12
N VAL A 115 9.33 22.77 0.64
CA VAL A 115 8.07 22.47 1.33
C VAL A 115 7.03 21.89 0.35
N LEU A 116 6.03 21.20 0.90
CA LEU A 116 4.88 20.73 0.13
C LEU A 116 4.01 21.91 -0.31
N THR A 117 3.56 21.90 -1.56
CA THR A 117 2.64 22.91 -2.10
C THR A 117 1.19 22.72 -1.62
N GLY A 118 0.87 21.54 -1.08
CA GLY A 118 -0.50 21.13 -0.75
C GLY A 118 -1.26 20.54 -1.94
N GLU A 119 -0.55 20.21 -3.02
CA GLU A 119 -1.14 19.63 -4.23
C GLU A 119 -0.74 18.18 -4.42
N VAL A 120 -1.61 17.42 -5.09
CA VAL A 120 -1.38 16.03 -5.51
C VAL A 120 -1.18 15.99 -7.01
N GLY A 121 -0.12 15.31 -7.46
CA GLY A 121 0.13 15.11 -8.88
C GLY A 121 -0.94 14.22 -9.54
N MET A 122 -1.19 14.50 -10.81
CA MET A 122 -2.15 13.72 -11.60
C MET A 122 -1.43 12.66 -12.45
N PRO A 123 -2.07 11.52 -12.73
CA PRO A 123 -3.39 11.09 -12.23
C PRO A 123 -3.32 10.65 -10.76
N ILE A 124 -4.45 10.81 -10.05
CA ILE A 124 -4.57 10.28 -8.69
C ILE A 124 -4.84 8.78 -8.75
N LEU A 125 -4.04 8.02 -8.01
CA LEU A 125 -4.19 6.58 -7.91
C LEU A 125 -5.20 6.25 -6.80
N GLY A 126 -6.41 5.97 -7.21
CA GLY A 126 -7.50 5.55 -6.35
C GLY A 126 -7.67 4.02 -6.30
N ARG A 127 -8.91 3.59 -6.03
CA ARG A 127 -9.29 2.18 -5.95
C ARG A 127 -9.07 1.44 -7.28
N GLU A 128 -9.46 2.07 -8.37
CA GLU A 128 -9.39 1.51 -9.73
C GLU A 128 -7.94 1.30 -10.16
N ALA A 129 -7.04 2.17 -9.75
CA ALA A 129 -5.62 2.10 -10.09
C ALA A 129 -4.94 0.79 -9.63
N LYS A 130 -5.42 0.17 -8.54
CA LYS A 130 -4.91 -1.13 -8.08
C LYS A 130 -5.25 -2.24 -9.07
N VAL A 131 -6.48 -2.28 -9.53
CA VAL A 131 -6.95 -3.23 -10.54
C VAL A 131 -6.24 -3.01 -11.87
N GLU A 132 -6.18 -1.77 -12.34
CA GLU A 132 -5.52 -1.41 -13.61
C GLU A 132 -4.03 -1.76 -13.58
N THR A 133 -3.35 -1.48 -12.47
CA THR A 133 -1.93 -1.83 -12.31
C THR A 133 -1.73 -3.34 -12.33
N MET A 134 -2.57 -4.11 -11.63
CA MET A 134 -2.53 -5.56 -11.66
C MET A 134 -2.73 -6.08 -13.10
N GLN A 135 -3.78 -5.65 -13.80
CA GLN A 135 -4.08 -6.08 -15.16
C GLN A 135 -2.96 -5.72 -16.16
N ARG A 136 -2.43 -4.50 -16.06
CA ARG A 136 -1.28 -4.07 -16.88
C ARG A 136 -0.04 -4.92 -16.62
N THR A 137 0.22 -5.29 -15.36
CA THR A 137 1.34 -6.14 -14.99
C THR A 137 1.15 -7.57 -15.51
N VAL A 138 -0.03 -8.14 -15.36
CA VAL A 138 -0.42 -9.45 -15.91
C VAL A 138 -0.18 -9.48 -17.42
N GLN A 139 -0.66 -8.48 -18.14
CA GLN A 139 -0.46 -8.35 -19.59
C GLN A 139 1.03 -8.22 -19.94
N LYS A 140 1.79 -7.38 -19.24
CA LYS A 140 3.23 -7.15 -19.46
C LYS A 140 4.04 -8.45 -19.29
N LEU A 141 3.67 -9.28 -18.30
CA LEU A 141 4.35 -10.52 -17.99
C LEU A 141 3.86 -11.71 -18.84
N GLY A 142 2.74 -11.57 -19.54
CA GLY A 142 2.14 -12.65 -20.33
C GLY A 142 1.61 -13.81 -19.49
N ILE A 143 1.11 -13.53 -18.30
CA ILE A 143 0.52 -14.49 -17.36
C ILE A 143 -0.98 -14.28 -17.25
N ASP A 144 -1.69 -15.18 -16.54
CA ASP A 144 -3.11 -15.06 -16.27
C ASP A 144 -3.37 -14.50 -14.85
N ASN A 145 -4.59 -14.01 -14.62
CA ASN A 145 -5.01 -13.61 -13.26
C ASN A 145 -4.94 -14.79 -12.27
N ALA A 146 -5.07 -16.01 -12.74
CA ALA A 146 -4.92 -17.24 -11.93
C ALA A 146 -3.53 -17.37 -11.31
N ASP A 147 -2.50 -16.75 -11.93
CA ASP A 147 -1.11 -16.79 -11.46
C ASP A 147 -0.80 -15.64 -10.48
N VAL A 148 -1.79 -14.83 -10.13
CA VAL A 148 -1.61 -13.66 -9.28
C VAL A 148 -1.99 -13.95 -7.84
N LEU A 149 -1.09 -13.61 -6.90
CA LEU A 149 -1.39 -13.39 -5.49
C LEU A 149 -1.64 -11.89 -5.26
N ALA A 150 -2.85 -11.53 -4.85
CA ALA A 150 -3.18 -10.16 -4.44
C ALA A 150 -3.45 -10.11 -2.92
N VAL A 151 -2.84 -9.14 -2.24
CA VAL A 151 -2.93 -9.00 -0.78
C VAL A 151 -3.38 -7.60 -0.42
N GLY A 152 -4.36 -7.48 0.46
CA GLY A 152 -4.87 -6.19 0.91
C GLY A 152 -5.58 -6.27 2.25
N ASP A 153 -5.92 -5.11 2.81
CA ASP A 153 -6.58 -4.97 4.12
C ASP A 153 -7.81 -4.05 4.09
N GLY A 154 -7.96 -3.26 3.04
CA GLY A 154 -8.99 -2.25 2.90
C GLY A 154 -9.96 -2.49 1.77
N ALA A 155 -11.12 -1.79 1.80
CA ALA A 155 -12.14 -1.88 0.77
C ALA A 155 -11.64 -1.47 -0.63
N ASN A 156 -10.59 -0.68 -0.71
CA ASN A 156 -9.90 -0.29 -1.94
C ASN A 156 -9.09 -1.45 -2.59
N ASP A 157 -8.90 -2.56 -1.87
CA ASP A 157 -8.20 -3.75 -2.35
C ASP A 157 -9.14 -4.81 -2.94
N LEU A 158 -10.44 -4.71 -2.65
CA LEU A 158 -11.44 -5.71 -3.02
C LEU A 158 -11.43 -6.06 -4.51
N GLY A 159 -11.26 -5.05 -5.38
CA GLY A 159 -11.24 -5.29 -6.83
C GLY A 159 -10.09 -6.18 -7.28
N MET A 160 -8.86 -5.93 -6.79
CA MET A 160 -7.72 -6.76 -7.14
C MET A 160 -7.76 -8.14 -6.46
N ILE A 161 -8.23 -8.20 -5.19
CA ILE A 161 -8.41 -9.45 -4.44
C ILE A 161 -9.39 -10.37 -5.16
N ALA A 162 -10.50 -9.83 -5.66
CA ALA A 162 -11.53 -10.61 -6.36
C ALA A 162 -11.06 -11.14 -7.73
N LEU A 163 -10.14 -10.45 -8.39
CA LEU A 163 -9.64 -10.81 -9.73
C LEU A 163 -8.44 -11.75 -9.69
N ALA A 164 -7.69 -11.79 -8.61
CA ALA A 164 -6.51 -12.63 -8.47
C ALA A 164 -6.87 -14.09 -8.29
N GLY A 165 -6.02 -14.99 -8.76
CA GLY A 165 -6.16 -16.43 -8.50
C GLY A 165 -6.07 -16.77 -7.01
N LEU A 166 -5.27 -16.03 -6.26
CA LEU A 166 -5.22 -16.09 -4.80
C LEU A 166 -5.37 -14.69 -4.20
N GLY A 167 -6.60 -14.33 -3.84
CA GLY A 167 -6.90 -13.08 -3.14
C GLY A 167 -6.84 -13.27 -1.63
N VAL A 168 -5.97 -12.52 -0.95
CA VAL A 168 -5.72 -12.66 0.49
C VAL A 168 -6.05 -11.37 1.24
N ALA A 169 -6.88 -11.48 2.25
CA ALA A 169 -7.12 -10.44 3.25
C ALA A 169 -6.09 -10.60 4.38
N TYR A 170 -5.19 -9.62 4.54
CA TYR A 170 -4.15 -9.66 5.56
C TYR A 170 -4.42 -8.63 6.66
N HIS A 171 -4.71 -9.10 7.88
CA HIS A 171 -5.11 -8.26 9.03
C HIS A 171 -6.17 -7.23 8.62
N ALA A 172 -7.12 -7.69 7.82
CA ALA A 172 -8.04 -6.85 7.08
C ALA A 172 -9.31 -6.51 7.88
N LYS A 173 -10.01 -5.48 7.40
CA LYS A 173 -11.34 -5.15 7.88
C LYS A 173 -12.32 -6.30 7.58
N PRO A 174 -13.37 -6.52 8.40
CA PRO A 174 -14.29 -7.66 8.22
C PRO A 174 -14.83 -7.81 6.81
N VAL A 175 -15.25 -6.72 6.17
CA VAL A 175 -15.79 -6.72 4.81
C VAL A 175 -14.79 -7.23 3.76
N VAL A 176 -13.50 -7.04 3.98
CA VAL A 176 -12.44 -7.54 3.09
C VAL A 176 -12.14 -9.00 3.38
N ALA A 177 -12.10 -9.37 4.68
CA ALA A 177 -11.90 -10.75 5.11
C ALA A 177 -13.00 -11.70 4.61
N GLU A 178 -14.24 -11.23 4.57
CA GLU A 178 -15.40 -11.98 4.05
C GLU A 178 -15.38 -12.16 2.53
N ALA A 179 -14.80 -11.21 1.80
CA ALA A 179 -14.76 -11.21 0.33
C ALA A 179 -13.52 -11.92 -0.26
N ALA A 180 -12.48 -12.12 0.52
CA ALA A 180 -11.23 -12.74 0.07
C ALA A 180 -11.32 -14.27 0.06
N SER A 181 -10.50 -14.92 -0.78
CA SER A 181 -10.38 -16.37 -0.80
C SER A 181 -9.80 -16.92 0.51
N VAL A 182 -8.90 -16.16 1.13
CA VAL A 182 -8.23 -16.49 2.39
C VAL A 182 -8.08 -15.24 3.25
N ALA A 183 -8.26 -15.38 4.56
CA ALA A 183 -7.97 -14.33 5.54
C ALA A 183 -6.84 -14.77 6.49
N VAL A 184 -5.80 -13.93 6.59
CA VAL A 184 -4.69 -14.12 7.53
C VAL A 184 -4.82 -13.08 8.63
N ASN A 185 -5.25 -13.50 9.83
CA ASN A 185 -5.61 -12.60 10.93
C ASN A 185 -4.60 -12.60 12.09
N HIS A 186 -3.73 -13.62 12.20
CA HIS A 186 -2.88 -13.82 13.38
C HIS A 186 -1.40 -14.04 13.06
N ASN A 187 -1.07 -14.44 11.84
CA ASN A 187 0.29 -14.74 11.41
C ASN A 187 0.92 -13.50 10.73
N ASP A 188 2.23 -13.54 10.58
CA ASP A 188 2.96 -12.54 9.82
C ASP A 188 2.88 -12.81 8.29
N LEU A 189 3.57 -12.01 7.50
CA LEU A 189 3.54 -12.10 6.03
C LEU A 189 4.16 -13.39 5.48
N THR A 190 4.90 -14.16 6.26
CA THR A 190 5.41 -15.46 5.81
C THR A 190 4.29 -16.48 5.59
N ALA A 191 3.14 -16.32 6.25
CA ALA A 191 1.95 -17.15 5.98
C ALA A 191 1.56 -17.16 4.50
N LEU A 192 1.84 -16.09 3.77
CA LEU A 192 1.56 -16.00 2.33
C LEU A 192 2.43 -16.96 1.50
N LEU A 193 3.60 -17.35 2.00
CA LEU A 193 4.45 -18.35 1.36
C LEU A 193 3.83 -19.76 1.47
N TYR A 194 3.37 -20.11 2.65
CA TYR A 194 2.70 -21.40 2.87
C TYR A 194 1.42 -21.53 2.05
N LEU A 195 0.65 -20.45 1.89
CA LEU A 195 -0.52 -20.42 1.03
C LEU A 195 -0.20 -20.67 -0.45
N GLN A 196 1.04 -20.39 -0.87
CA GLN A 196 1.55 -20.64 -2.21
C GLN A 196 2.23 -22.00 -2.34
N GLY A 197 2.31 -22.79 -1.25
CA GLY A 197 2.89 -24.13 -1.23
C GLY A 197 4.38 -24.20 -0.94
N TYR A 198 5.03 -23.08 -0.53
CA TYR A 198 6.43 -23.12 -0.10
C TYR A 198 6.57 -23.83 1.24
N GLY A 199 7.57 -24.70 1.36
CA GLY A 199 7.96 -25.36 2.60
C GLY A 199 9.02 -24.56 3.37
N ASP A 200 9.24 -24.90 4.65
CA ASP A 200 10.20 -24.21 5.53
C ASP A 200 11.61 -24.09 4.94
N GLY A 201 12.07 -25.12 4.24
CA GLY A 201 13.40 -25.16 3.63
C GLY A 201 13.59 -24.24 2.42
N GLU A 202 12.50 -23.68 1.89
CA GLU A 202 12.50 -22.79 0.73
C GLU A 202 12.40 -21.31 1.14
N ILE A 203 12.08 -21.04 2.41
CA ILE A 203 11.88 -19.69 2.92
C ILE A 203 13.23 -19.00 3.19
N ALA A 204 13.45 -17.87 2.52
CA ALA A 204 14.60 -17.01 2.77
C ALA A 204 14.46 -16.32 4.14
N HIS A 205 15.35 -16.63 5.06
CA HIS A 205 15.43 -15.96 6.37
C HIS A 205 16.20 -14.65 6.23
N GLN A 206 15.53 -13.50 6.55
CA GLN A 206 16.09 -12.15 6.46
C GLN A 206 15.78 -11.30 7.71
#